data_071cb4063d968e7724a002d8f9d67c46
#
_entry.id   071cb4063d968e7724a002d8f9d67c46
#
_cell.length_a   1.000
_cell.length_b   1.000
_cell.length_c   1.000
_cell.angle_alpha   90.00
_cell.angle_beta   90.00
_cell.angle_gamma   90.00
#
_symmetry.space_group_name_H-M   'P 1'
#
loop_
_entity.id
_entity.type
_entity.pdbx_description
1 polymer ?
#
loop_
_entity_poly.entity_id
_entity_poly.type
_entity_poly.pdbx_seq_one_letter_code
_entity_poly.pdbx_strand_id
1 'polypeptide(L)'
;MRIAKTLWGQIPVSIMTICVLLGTLVSGAAATETFKMGVIDPQAVLEKSKAGKKALDGLKEYVSTRQKLLSRDEEELRNTEKTLKDSASKLSEAEKKDKEAQFRTKIQEYQKRAQEFNQELQGKQKELVDDYMKRIASATQTVAEKSGFSIVVDKGSEQTVKIVIYSKDAIDLTEQVIKEFDRVNSK
;
A
#
# COMPACT_ATOMS: atom_id res chain seq x y z
N MET A 1 43.98 97.99 -8.36
CA MET A 1 45.24 97.23 -8.32
C MET A 1 44.95 95.84 -7.66
N ARG A 2 45.12 94.82 -8.44
CA ARG A 2 45.35 93.42 -8.06
C ARG A 2 44.26 92.69 -7.19
N ILE A 3 43.48 91.83 -7.79
CA ILE A 3 43.60 90.40 -7.89
C ILE A 3 43.13 89.69 -6.61
N ALA A 4 42.08 88.94 -6.70
CA ALA A 4 41.96 87.67 -5.96
C ALA A 4 41.08 86.66 -6.66
N LYS A 5 41.66 85.57 -6.86
CA LYS A 5 41.28 84.36 -7.58
C LYS A 5 40.20 83.57 -6.88
N THR A 6 39.25 83.14 -7.71
CA THR A 6 38.51 81.90 -7.62
C THR A 6 39.17 80.73 -6.89
N LEU A 7 38.38 80.08 -6.02
CA LEU A 7 38.59 78.68 -5.60
C LEU A 7 37.23 78.00 -5.68
N TRP A 8 36.93 77.55 -6.88
CA TRP A 8 35.88 76.51 -7.03
C TRP A 8 36.56 75.13 -6.84
N GLY A 9 36.41 74.66 -5.65
CA GLY A 9 36.92 73.30 -5.29
C GLY A 9 36.20 72.23 -6.06
N GLN A 10 36.98 71.35 -6.64
CA GLN A 10 36.60 70.15 -7.37
C GLN A 10 35.89 69.18 -6.39
N ILE A 11 34.66 68.88 -6.65
CA ILE A 11 33.98 67.76 -6.05
C ILE A 11 34.46 66.50 -6.77
N PRO A 12 35.09 65.58 -6.09
CA PRO A 12 35.61 64.39 -6.78
C PRO A 12 34.44 63.50 -7.28
N VAL A 13 34.46 63.28 -8.58
CA VAL A 13 33.52 62.46 -9.36
C VAL A 13 33.46 61.03 -8.86
N SER A 14 34.35 60.63 -7.94
CA SER A 14 34.42 59.25 -7.37
C SER A 14 33.32 58.90 -6.41
N ILE A 15 32.51 59.83 -5.88
CA ILE A 15 31.44 59.49 -4.91
C ILE A 15 30.13 59.18 -5.63
N MET A 16 29.96 59.57 -6.84
CA MET A 16 28.73 59.36 -7.63
C MET A 16 28.70 57.95 -8.31
N THR A 17 29.86 57.29 -8.43
CA THR A 17 29.97 55.99 -9.10
C THR A 17 29.72 54.81 -8.15
N ILE A 18 29.79 55.04 -6.84
CA ILE A 18 29.59 53.96 -5.82
C ILE A 18 28.13 53.70 -5.53
N CYS A 19 27.23 54.65 -5.71
CA CYS A 19 25.79 54.48 -5.48
C CYS A 19 25.05 53.72 -6.59
N VAL A 20 25.62 53.58 -7.80
CA VAL A 20 24.99 52.86 -8.93
C VAL A 20 25.32 51.36 -8.91
N LEU A 21 26.35 50.93 -8.17
CA LEU A 21 26.80 49.52 -8.11
C LEU A 21 26.16 48.69 -6.99
N LEU A 22 25.40 49.30 -6.07
CA LEU A 22 24.71 48.56 -4.99
C LEU A 22 23.22 48.29 -5.25
N GLY A 23 22.69 48.63 -6.42
CA GLY A 23 21.28 48.51 -6.77
C GLY A 23 20.85 47.24 -7.52
N THR A 24 21.75 46.27 -7.80
CA THR A 24 21.43 45.15 -8.72
C THR A 24 21.57 43.76 -8.16
N LEU A 25 21.45 43.56 -6.85
CA LEU A 25 21.57 42.22 -6.26
C LEU A 25 20.41 41.87 -5.36
N VAL A 26 19.16 42.08 -5.81
CA VAL A 26 18.00 41.36 -5.27
C VAL A 26 17.10 40.98 -6.45
N SER A 27 17.65 40.23 -7.40
CA SER A 27 16.83 39.31 -8.17
C SER A 27 16.67 38.08 -7.25
N GLY A 28 15.70 38.12 -6.36
CA GLY A 28 15.16 36.94 -5.76
C GLY A 28 14.61 36.09 -6.90
N ALA A 29 15.41 35.15 -7.38
CA ALA A 29 14.90 34.04 -8.17
C ALA A 29 13.91 33.32 -7.26
N ALA A 30 12.64 33.72 -7.33
CA ALA A 30 11.55 32.86 -6.89
C ALA A 30 11.76 31.60 -7.70
N ALA A 31 12.29 30.56 -7.05
CA ALA A 31 12.31 29.22 -7.61
C ALA A 31 10.86 28.89 -7.91
N THR A 32 10.44 29.04 -9.16
CA THR A 32 9.16 28.50 -9.61
C THR A 32 9.29 27.01 -9.45
N GLU A 33 8.74 26.48 -8.35
CA GLU A 33 8.63 25.04 -8.16
C GLU A 33 7.92 24.49 -9.39
N THR A 34 8.65 23.78 -10.22
CA THR A 34 8.10 23.18 -11.44
C THR A 34 7.13 22.10 -11.00
N PHE A 35 5.82 22.32 -11.21
CA PHE A 35 4.81 21.33 -10.91
C PHE A 35 5.13 20.03 -11.64
N LYS A 36 5.34 18.95 -10.88
CA LYS A 36 5.72 17.64 -11.41
C LYS A 36 4.73 16.59 -10.91
N MET A 37 4.10 15.89 -11.84
CA MET A 37 3.16 14.82 -11.56
C MET A 37 3.81 13.46 -11.80
N GLY A 38 3.61 12.52 -10.87
CA GLY A 38 4.01 11.13 -10.98
C GLY A 38 2.81 10.18 -10.96
N VAL A 39 3.03 8.93 -11.34
CA VAL A 39 2.06 7.84 -11.22
C VAL A 39 2.66 6.66 -10.49
N ILE A 40 1.80 5.87 -9.85
CA ILE A 40 2.17 4.64 -9.14
C ILE A 40 1.13 3.56 -9.40
N ASP A 41 1.56 2.30 -9.32
CA ASP A 41 0.70 1.12 -9.20
C ASP A 41 0.88 0.50 -7.82
N PRO A 42 -0.01 0.79 -6.85
CA PRO A 42 0.09 0.25 -5.49
C PRO A 42 -0.02 -1.28 -5.44
N GLN A 43 -0.82 -1.87 -6.33
CA GLN A 43 -0.95 -3.32 -6.42
C GLN A 43 0.37 -3.95 -6.87
N ALA A 44 1.01 -3.40 -7.88
CA ALA A 44 2.33 -3.87 -8.31
C ALA A 44 3.39 -3.74 -7.19
N VAL A 45 3.32 -2.69 -6.36
CA VAL A 45 4.19 -2.57 -5.18
C VAL A 45 3.94 -3.71 -4.21
N LEU A 46 2.68 -4.02 -3.88
CA LEU A 46 2.34 -5.12 -3.00
C LEU A 46 2.81 -6.47 -3.57
N GLU A 47 2.54 -6.75 -4.84
CA GLU A 47 2.82 -8.04 -5.45
C GLU A 47 4.30 -8.29 -5.73
N LYS A 48 5.07 -7.25 -6.07
CA LYS A 48 6.47 -7.38 -6.49
C LYS A 48 7.47 -7.16 -5.36
N SER A 49 7.12 -6.40 -4.32
CA SER A 49 8.00 -6.17 -3.18
C SER A 49 8.25 -7.46 -2.39
N LYS A 50 9.40 -7.56 -1.72
CA LYS A 50 9.74 -8.71 -0.86
C LYS A 50 8.79 -8.81 0.33
N ALA A 51 8.49 -7.68 0.95
CA ALA A 51 7.60 -7.63 2.10
C ALA A 51 6.15 -7.98 1.70
N GLY A 52 5.67 -7.48 0.55
CA GLY A 52 4.35 -7.81 0.04
C GLY A 52 4.21 -9.28 -0.32
N LYS A 53 5.18 -9.85 -1.03
CA LYS A 53 5.21 -11.30 -1.32
C LYS A 53 5.13 -12.14 -0.05
N LYS A 54 5.95 -11.82 0.96
CA LYS A 54 5.94 -12.54 2.24
C LYS A 54 4.55 -12.49 2.91
N ALA A 55 3.87 -11.36 2.86
CA ALA A 55 2.54 -11.21 3.43
C ALA A 55 1.48 -12.00 2.65
N LEU A 56 1.52 -11.95 1.32
CA LEU A 56 0.63 -12.73 0.45
C LEU A 56 0.86 -14.23 0.62
N ASP A 57 2.11 -14.67 0.74
CA ASP A 57 2.44 -16.07 1.02
C ASP A 57 1.91 -16.51 2.39
N GLY A 58 2.04 -15.68 3.42
CA GLY A 58 1.46 -15.95 4.74
C GLY A 58 -0.07 -16.07 4.71
N LEU A 59 -0.76 -15.22 3.94
CA LEU A 59 -2.20 -15.32 3.74
C LEU A 59 -2.57 -16.64 3.02
N LYS A 60 -1.82 -17.00 1.99
CA LYS A 60 -2.01 -18.23 1.23
C LYS A 60 -1.80 -19.48 2.10
N GLU A 61 -0.79 -19.49 2.93
CA GLU A 61 -0.54 -20.56 3.90
C GLU A 61 -1.68 -20.69 4.92
N TYR A 62 -2.15 -19.57 5.45
CA TYR A 62 -3.31 -19.53 6.34
C TYR A 62 -4.53 -20.17 5.67
N VAL A 63 -4.87 -19.75 4.43
CA VAL A 63 -6.00 -20.31 3.66
C VAL A 63 -5.82 -21.81 3.46
N SER A 64 -4.64 -22.25 3.01
CA SER A 64 -4.33 -23.66 2.78
C SER A 64 -4.53 -24.51 4.05
N THR A 65 -4.05 -24.03 5.18
CA THR A 65 -4.18 -24.73 6.47
C THR A 65 -5.64 -24.85 6.89
N ARG A 66 -6.41 -23.78 6.78
CA ARG A 66 -7.85 -23.80 7.13
C ARG A 66 -8.68 -24.69 6.19
N GLN A 67 -8.37 -24.67 4.89
CA GLN A 67 -9.03 -25.56 3.92
C GLN A 67 -8.76 -27.03 4.22
N LYS A 68 -7.52 -27.40 4.60
CA LYS A 68 -7.19 -28.76 5.00
C LYS A 68 -7.99 -29.22 6.22
N LEU A 69 -8.17 -28.33 7.22
CA LEU A 69 -8.99 -28.64 8.39
C LEU A 69 -10.46 -28.89 8.01
N LEU A 70 -11.05 -28.00 7.19
CA LEU A 70 -12.42 -28.17 6.72
C LEU A 70 -12.60 -29.46 5.89
N SER A 71 -11.62 -29.80 5.05
CA SER A 71 -11.66 -31.05 4.26
C SER A 71 -11.63 -32.29 5.14
N ARG A 72 -10.86 -32.28 6.24
CA ARG A 72 -10.87 -33.37 7.22
C ARG A 72 -12.21 -33.49 7.93
N ASP A 73 -12.79 -32.38 8.35
CA ASP A 73 -14.11 -32.39 8.99
C ASP A 73 -15.18 -32.90 8.04
N GLU A 74 -15.12 -32.54 6.76
CA GLU A 74 -16.03 -33.03 5.73
C GLU A 74 -15.89 -34.55 5.51
N GLU A 75 -14.66 -35.05 5.47
CA GLU A 75 -14.40 -36.50 5.37
C GLU A 75 -14.92 -37.26 6.60
N GLU A 76 -14.71 -36.72 7.81
CA GLU A 76 -15.25 -37.29 9.05
C GLU A 76 -16.79 -37.35 9.03
N LEU A 77 -17.44 -36.27 8.53
CA LEU A 77 -18.90 -36.27 8.37
C LEU A 77 -19.38 -37.34 7.39
N ARG A 78 -18.74 -37.48 6.24
CA ARG A 78 -19.06 -38.52 5.25
C ARG A 78 -18.89 -39.95 5.84
N ASN A 79 -17.80 -40.16 6.57
CA ASN A 79 -17.55 -41.49 7.21
C ASN A 79 -18.56 -41.76 8.31
N THR A 80 -18.94 -40.76 9.10
CA THR A 80 -19.96 -40.89 10.14
C THR A 80 -21.33 -41.19 9.52
N GLU A 81 -21.71 -40.51 8.45
CA GLU A 81 -22.97 -40.77 7.72
C GLU A 81 -23.02 -42.20 7.18
N LYS A 82 -21.91 -42.65 6.54
CA LYS A 82 -21.80 -43.99 6.04
C LYS A 82 -21.95 -45.03 7.16
N THR A 83 -21.25 -44.86 8.26
CA THR A 83 -21.33 -45.76 9.42
C THR A 83 -22.74 -45.81 10.00
N LEU A 84 -23.43 -44.66 10.08
CA LEU A 84 -24.83 -44.62 10.52
C LEU A 84 -25.75 -45.43 9.61
N LYS A 85 -25.61 -45.28 8.29
CA LYS A 85 -26.39 -46.02 7.30
C LYS A 85 -26.12 -47.54 7.40
N ASP A 86 -24.87 -47.95 7.46
CA ASP A 86 -24.45 -49.36 7.50
C ASP A 86 -24.82 -50.04 8.80
N SER A 87 -24.89 -49.33 9.93
CA SER A 87 -25.27 -49.88 11.23
C SER A 87 -26.76 -49.76 11.58
N ALA A 88 -27.55 -49.07 10.75
CA ALA A 88 -28.95 -48.74 11.04
C ALA A 88 -29.81 -49.96 11.38
N SER A 89 -29.57 -51.13 10.76
CA SER A 89 -30.32 -52.36 11.03
C SER A 89 -29.89 -53.07 12.30
N LYS A 90 -28.77 -52.69 12.92
CA LYS A 90 -28.18 -53.36 14.10
C LYS A 90 -28.36 -52.58 15.40
N LEU A 91 -28.82 -51.34 15.30
CA LEU A 91 -28.98 -50.41 16.42
C LEU A 91 -30.41 -50.40 16.92
N SER A 92 -30.59 -50.25 18.23
CA SER A 92 -31.89 -49.97 18.83
C SER A 92 -32.36 -48.58 18.42
N GLU A 93 -33.64 -48.29 18.51
CA GLU A 93 -34.23 -46.99 18.17
C GLU A 93 -33.66 -45.84 19.03
N ALA A 94 -33.33 -46.13 20.29
CA ALA A 94 -32.69 -45.12 21.17
C ALA A 94 -31.28 -44.80 20.71
N GLU A 95 -30.46 -45.80 20.35
CA GLU A 95 -29.09 -45.62 19.85
C GLU A 95 -29.06 -44.91 18.48
N LYS A 96 -30.00 -45.20 17.58
CA LYS A 96 -30.17 -44.49 16.30
C LYS A 96 -30.41 -43.01 16.54
N LYS A 97 -31.37 -42.67 17.39
CA LYS A 97 -31.75 -41.31 17.71
C LYS A 97 -30.57 -40.53 18.31
N ASP A 98 -29.81 -41.15 19.22
CA ASP A 98 -28.63 -40.52 19.82
C ASP A 98 -27.54 -40.26 18.79
N LYS A 99 -27.19 -41.27 17.96
CA LYS A 99 -26.19 -41.11 16.90
C LYS A 99 -26.59 -40.08 15.83
N GLU A 100 -27.87 -40.03 15.46
CA GLU A 100 -28.37 -39.00 14.55
C GLU A 100 -28.29 -37.59 15.16
N ALA A 101 -28.56 -37.45 16.47
CA ALA A 101 -28.42 -36.17 17.16
C ALA A 101 -26.95 -35.71 17.17
N GLN A 102 -26.01 -36.62 17.49
CA GLN A 102 -24.57 -36.36 17.45
C GLN A 102 -24.12 -35.96 16.04
N PHE A 103 -24.61 -36.65 15.00
CA PHE A 103 -24.27 -36.32 13.62
C PHE A 103 -24.79 -34.92 13.22
N ARG A 104 -26.01 -34.57 13.60
CA ARG A 104 -26.55 -33.20 13.37
C ARG A 104 -25.69 -32.15 14.08
N THR A 105 -25.26 -32.40 15.30
CA THR A 105 -24.35 -31.48 16.02
C THR A 105 -23.05 -31.31 15.26
N LYS A 106 -22.42 -32.39 14.77
CA LYS A 106 -21.19 -32.29 13.95
C LYS A 106 -21.40 -31.50 12.67
N ILE A 107 -22.53 -31.63 11.98
CA ILE A 107 -22.87 -30.83 10.81
C ILE A 107 -22.94 -29.35 11.18
N GLN A 108 -23.61 -29.00 12.27
CA GLN A 108 -23.73 -27.62 12.73
C GLN A 108 -22.37 -27.01 13.08
N GLU A 109 -21.53 -27.78 13.77
CA GLU A 109 -20.15 -27.35 14.09
C GLU A 109 -19.30 -27.12 12.83
N TYR A 110 -19.38 -28.00 11.83
CA TYR A 110 -18.71 -27.84 10.54
C TYR A 110 -19.18 -26.56 9.83
N GLN A 111 -20.49 -26.35 9.73
CA GLN A 111 -21.06 -25.16 9.11
C GLN A 111 -20.60 -23.89 9.82
N LYS A 112 -20.59 -23.91 11.16
CA LYS A 112 -20.11 -22.78 11.96
C LYS A 112 -18.62 -22.49 11.68
N ARG A 113 -17.76 -23.51 11.70
CA ARG A 113 -16.33 -23.35 11.38
C ARG A 113 -16.09 -22.84 9.96
N ALA A 114 -16.85 -23.31 8.97
CA ALA A 114 -16.77 -22.83 7.60
C ALA A 114 -17.17 -21.35 7.48
N GLN A 115 -18.21 -20.95 8.20
CA GLN A 115 -18.64 -19.54 8.23
C GLN A 115 -17.61 -18.64 8.93
N GLU A 116 -17.10 -19.07 10.10
CA GLU A 116 -16.06 -18.37 10.83
C GLU A 116 -14.79 -18.19 9.98
N PHE A 117 -14.37 -19.24 9.27
CA PHE A 117 -13.23 -19.15 8.36
C PHE A 117 -13.43 -18.11 7.27
N ASN A 118 -14.61 -18.06 6.63
CA ASN A 118 -14.89 -17.07 5.61
C ASN A 118 -14.84 -15.63 6.18
N GLN A 119 -15.37 -15.42 7.39
CA GLN A 119 -15.33 -14.11 8.05
C GLN A 119 -13.88 -13.71 8.44
N GLU A 120 -13.11 -14.65 9.01
CA GLU A 120 -11.71 -14.45 9.34
C GLU A 120 -10.87 -14.12 8.09
N LEU A 121 -11.11 -14.82 6.99
CA LEU A 121 -10.40 -14.60 5.73
C LEU A 121 -10.67 -13.20 5.18
N GLN A 122 -11.94 -12.78 5.14
CA GLN A 122 -12.31 -11.43 4.72
C GLN A 122 -11.66 -10.36 5.62
N GLY A 123 -11.69 -10.59 6.94
CA GLY A 123 -11.03 -9.70 7.91
C GLY A 123 -9.53 -9.57 7.67
N LYS A 124 -8.84 -10.71 7.51
CA LYS A 124 -7.39 -10.74 7.24
C LYS A 124 -7.01 -10.10 5.90
N GLN A 125 -7.79 -10.33 4.85
CA GLN A 125 -7.58 -9.68 3.56
C GLN A 125 -7.71 -8.17 3.66
N LYS A 126 -8.77 -7.69 4.33
CA LYS A 126 -8.98 -6.26 4.54
C LYS A 126 -7.85 -5.63 5.36
N GLU A 127 -7.49 -6.24 6.48
CA GLU A 127 -6.40 -5.76 7.34
C GLU A 127 -5.07 -5.67 6.58
N LEU A 128 -4.74 -6.70 5.79
CA LEU A 128 -3.55 -6.73 4.97
C LEU A 128 -3.54 -5.58 3.95
N VAL A 129 -4.63 -5.41 3.21
CA VAL A 129 -4.75 -4.32 2.22
C VAL A 129 -4.63 -2.96 2.89
N ASP A 130 -5.38 -2.72 3.98
CA ASP A 130 -5.39 -1.44 4.69
C ASP A 130 -4.00 -1.08 5.26
N ASP A 131 -3.28 -2.05 5.84
CA ASP A 131 -1.93 -1.85 6.39
C ASP A 131 -0.91 -1.57 5.28
N TYR A 132 -0.92 -2.39 4.23
CA TYR A 132 0.03 -2.23 3.13
C TYR A 132 -0.22 -0.94 2.33
N MET A 133 -1.46 -0.55 2.10
CA MET A 133 -1.77 0.72 1.44
C MET A 133 -1.24 1.92 2.21
N LYS A 134 -1.32 1.92 3.55
CA LYS A 134 -0.71 2.98 4.39
C LYS A 134 0.81 3.01 4.25
N ARG A 135 1.46 1.85 4.27
CA ARG A 135 2.93 1.75 4.12
C ARG A 135 3.38 2.14 2.72
N ILE A 136 2.63 1.74 1.68
CA ILE A 136 2.89 2.14 0.29
C ILE A 136 2.75 3.65 0.13
N ALA A 137 1.71 4.25 0.70
CA ALA A 137 1.53 5.70 0.68
C ALA A 137 2.72 6.43 1.34
N SER A 138 3.21 5.95 2.48
CA SER A 138 4.39 6.51 3.15
C SER A 138 5.67 6.38 2.31
N ALA A 139 5.91 5.22 1.68
CA ALA A 139 7.04 5.02 0.79
C ALA A 139 6.92 5.91 -0.45
N THR A 140 5.72 6.05 -1.01
CA THR A 140 5.43 6.94 -2.15
C THR A 140 5.72 8.38 -1.81
N GLN A 141 5.26 8.86 -0.64
CA GLN A 141 5.56 10.20 -0.17
C GLN A 141 7.07 10.45 -0.10
N THR A 142 7.82 9.53 0.50
CA THR A 142 9.29 9.62 0.61
C THR A 142 9.96 9.72 -0.76
N VAL A 143 9.52 8.92 -1.74
CA VAL A 143 10.06 8.95 -3.11
C VAL A 143 9.68 10.24 -3.82
N ALA A 144 8.42 10.68 -3.68
CA ALA A 144 7.92 11.91 -4.30
C ALA A 144 8.68 13.14 -3.82
N GLU A 145 8.85 13.28 -2.51
CA GLU A 145 9.58 14.40 -1.89
C GLU A 145 11.04 14.43 -2.36
N LYS A 146 11.74 13.29 -2.33
CA LYS A 146 13.14 13.17 -2.79
C LYS A 146 13.32 13.51 -4.28
N SER A 147 12.30 13.26 -5.08
CA SER A 147 12.34 13.43 -6.55
C SER A 147 11.65 14.70 -7.04
N GLY A 148 11.14 15.54 -6.12
CA GLY A 148 10.51 16.82 -6.42
C GLY A 148 9.16 16.69 -7.14
N PHE A 149 8.40 15.62 -6.86
CA PHE A 149 7.03 15.48 -7.37
C PHE A 149 6.04 16.22 -6.49
N SER A 150 5.18 17.02 -7.12
CA SER A 150 4.13 17.80 -6.44
C SER A 150 2.88 16.95 -6.14
N ILE A 151 2.62 15.94 -6.96
CA ILE A 151 1.51 14.98 -6.81
C ILE A 151 1.89 13.63 -7.39
N VAL A 152 1.41 12.55 -6.77
CA VAL A 152 1.49 11.19 -7.30
C VAL A 152 0.08 10.61 -7.32
N VAL A 153 -0.32 10.05 -8.47
CA VAL A 153 -1.66 9.50 -8.71
C VAL A 153 -1.57 7.98 -8.86
N ASP A 154 -2.51 7.28 -8.26
CA ASP A 154 -2.71 5.85 -8.51
C ASP A 154 -3.17 5.64 -9.96
N LYS A 155 -2.40 4.90 -10.75
CA LYS A 155 -2.75 4.63 -12.15
C LYS A 155 -3.82 3.53 -12.31
N GLY A 156 -4.21 2.89 -11.20
CA GLY A 156 -5.09 1.73 -11.21
C GLY A 156 -4.40 0.47 -11.72
N SER A 157 -5.10 -0.65 -11.61
CA SER A 157 -4.65 -1.96 -12.06
C SER A 157 -5.68 -2.61 -12.98
N GLU A 158 -5.43 -3.83 -13.44
CA GLU A 158 -6.40 -4.58 -14.22
C GLU A 158 -7.65 -4.97 -13.42
N GLN A 159 -7.52 -5.05 -12.08
CA GLN A 159 -8.61 -5.37 -11.16
C GLN A 159 -9.34 -4.15 -10.61
N THR A 160 -8.82 -2.94 -10.83
CA THR A 160 -9.40 -1.69 -10.36
C THR A 160 -9.72 -0.76 -11.52
N VAL A 161 -10.47 0.31 -11.24
CA VAL A 161 -10.76 1.32 -12.26
C VAL A 161 -9.46 2.03 -12.65
N LYS A 162 -9.09 1.98 -13.93
CA LYS A 162 -7.96 2.75 -14.46
C LYS A 162 -8.32 4.24 -14.47
N ILE A 163 -7.75 4.98 -13.56
CA ILE A 163 -7.90 6.44 -13.47
C ILE A 163 -6.98 7.12 -14.49
N VAL A 164 -5.74 6.61 -14.63
CA VAL A 164 -4.75 7.11 -15.58
C VAL A 164 -4.79 6.23 -16.83
N ILE A 165 -5.28 6.81 -17.95
CA ILE A 165 -5.39 6.11 -19.24
C ILE A 165 -4.04 6.05 -19.95
N TYR A 166 -3.22 7.09 -19.81
CA TYR A 166 -1.90 7.20 -20.42
C TYR A 166 -0.93 7.93 -19.50
N SER A 167 0.27 7.40 -19.37
CA SER A 167 1.42 8.06 -18.75
C SER A 167 2.70 7.65 -19.47
N LYS A 168 3.70 8.55 -19.47
CA LYS A 168 5.05 8.18 -19.90
C LYS A 168 5.75 7.40 -18.80
N ASP A 169 6.59 6.44 -19.15
CA ASP A 169 7.37 5.64 -18.18
C ASP A 169 8.26 6.51 -17.28
N ALA A 170 8.73 7.64 -17.79
CA ALA A 170 9.58 8.57 -17.04
C ALA A 170 8.92 9.19 -15.79
N ILE A 171 7.58 9.12 -15.67
CA ILE A 171 6.84 9.61 -14.50
C ILE A 171 6.26 8.48 -13.65
N ASP A 172 6.50 7.22 -14.02
CA ASP A 172 6.10 6.05 -13.23
C ASP A 172 7.12 5.80 -12.11
N LEU A 173 6.65 5.92 -10.88
CA LEU A 173 7.47 5.77 -9.68
C LEU A 173 7.39 4.37 -9.07
N THR A 174 6.63 3.45 -9.64
CA THR A 174 6.33 2.13 -9.06
C THR A 174 7.61 1.40 -8.64
N GLU A 175 8.60 1.28 -9.52
CA GLU A 175 9.87 0.58 -9.21
C GLU A 175 10.70 1.28 -8.12
N GLN A 176 10.66 2.62 -8.07
CA GLN A 176 11.35 3.39 -7.03
C GLN A 176 10.67 3.20 -5.68
N VAL A 177 9.34 3.17 -5.67
CA VAL A 177 8.54 2.92 -4.47
C VAL A 177 8.71 1.48 -3.98
N ILE A 178 8.80 0.48 -4.86
CA ILE A 178 9.12 -0.91 -4.47
C ILE A 178 10.45 -0.96 -3.71
N LYS A 179 11.48 -0.31 -4.22
CA LYS A 179 12.80 -0.28 -3.57
C LYS A 179 12.76 0.39 -2.20
N GLU A 180 12.09 1.53 -2.09
CA GLU A 180 11.94 2.26 -0.82
C GLU A 180 11.07 1.47 0.17
N PHE A 181 9.99 0.87 -0.31
CA PHE A 181 9.11 0.02 0.46
C PHE A 181 9.85 -1.18 1.05
N ASP A 182 10.66 -1.88 0.24
CA ASP A 182 11.49 -2.98 0.71
C ASP A 182 12.56 -2.52 1.69
N ARG A 183 13.17 -1.34 1.47
CA ARG A 183 14.16 -0.78 2.38
C ARG A 183 13.61 -0.56 3.80
N VAL A 184 12.37 -0.08 3.89
CA VAL A 184 11.72 0.24 5.18
C VAL A 184 11.14 -1.01 5.85
N ASN A 185 10.71 -2.01 5.07
CA ASN A 185 10.00 -3.19 5.57
C ASN A 185 10.83 -4.50 5.54
N SER A 186 12.14 -4.41 5.32
CA SER A 186 13.07 -5.57 5.25
C SER A 186 13.48 -6.13 6.62
N LYS A 187 12.74 -5.82 7.70
CA LYS A 187 13.02 -6.37 9.04
C LYS A 187 12.20 -7.61 9.33
#